data_5e2d2de9d9533421bc453db1204cd37d
#
_entry.id   5e2d2de9d9533421bc453db1204cd37d
#
_cell.length_a   1.000
_cell.length_b   1.000
_cell.length_c   1.000
_cell.angle_alpha   90.00
_cell.angle_beta   90.00
_cell.angle_gamma   90.00
#
_symmetry.space_group_name_H-M   'P 1'
#
loop_
_entity.id
_entity.type
_entity.pdbx_description
1 polymer ?
#
loop_
_entity_poly.entity_id
_entity_poly.type
_entity_poly.pdbx_seq_one_letter_code
_entity_poly.pdbx_strand_id
1 'polypeptide(L)'
;MQKQLLLVISLAFIFQGCAGGSSDRTTAVKRATETREYEVATKELIAASIGTFQDLGYTIDVLSPEFGLITASKIQGGTTQSVNDESLGESILRGIFGIESNDNVVVIPLTLSATITIKEISTDPTLSSLRVNFEGGQRKFSDLFFKSFFAALDKSLFLDNAID
;
A
#
# COMPACT_ATOMS: atom_id res chain seq x y z
N MET A 1 -52.48 -30.48 10.43
CA MET A 1 -51.18 -30.44 11.11
C MET A 1 -50.00 -30.50 10.12
N GLN A 2 -50.03 -31.32 9.06
CA GLN A 2 -48.92 -31.49 8.09
C GLN A 2 -48.60 -30.23 7.30
N LYS A 3 -49.60 -29.40 6.91
CA LYS A 3 -49.38 -28.14 6.15
C LYS A 3 -48.71 -27.03 6.99
N GLN A 4 -48.98 -26.99 8.29
CA GLN A 4 -48.34 -26.02 9.18
C GLN A 4 -46.88 -26.38 9.46
N LEU A 5 -46.55 -27.67 9.53
CA LEU A 5 -45.19 -28.15 9.71
C LEU A 5 -44.28 -27.78 8.53
N LEU A 6 -44.80 -27.93 7.28
CA LEU A 6 -44.09 -27.54 6.07
C LEU A 6 -43.81 -26.03 5.96
N LEU A 7 -44.73 -25.21 6.48
CA LEU A 7 -44.57 -23.75 6.45
C LEU A 7 -43.51 -23.28 7.45
N VAL A 8 -43.42 -23.92 8.62
CA VAL A 8 -42.38 -23.64 9.61
C VAL A 8 -40.98 -24.07 9.14
N ILE A 9 -40.88 -25.21 8.44
CA ILE A 9 -39.62 -25.70 7.87
C ILE A 9 -39.17 -24.79 6.75
N SER A 10 -40.08 -24.28 5.89
CA SER A 10 -39.73 -23.33 4.82
C SER A 10 -39.23 -21.99 5.36
N LEU A 11 -39.76 -21.51 6.46
CA LEU A 11 -39.36 -20.25 7.10
C LEU A 11 -37.98 -20.35 7.77
N ALA A 12 -37.62 -21.55 8.28
CA ALA A 12 -36.31 -21.78 8.92
C ALA A 12 -35.12 -21.75 7.90
N PHE A 13 -35.37 -22.05 6.62
CA PHE A 13 -34.34 -22.00 5.58
C PHE A 13 -34.00 -20.61 5.08
N ILE A 14 -34.82 -19.58 5.34
CA ILE A 14 -34.60 -18.21 4.90
C ILE A 14 -33.57 -17.47 5.79
N PHE A 15 -33.32 -17.96 7.01
CA PHE A 15 -32.40 -17.32 7.94
C PHE A 15 -30.94 -17.84 7.91
N GLN A 16 -30.60 -18.81 7.07
CA GLN A 16 -29.22 -19.34 6.98
C GLN A 16 -28.30 -18.63 5.99
N GLY A 17 -28.71 -17.54 5.40
CA GLY A 17 -27.92 -16.79 4.42
C GLY A 17 -27.35 -15.50 4.95
N CYS A 18 -26.39 -15.47 5.86
CA CYS A 18 -25.43 -14.37 6.07
C CYS A 18 -24.56 -14.58 7.32
N ALA A 19 -23.73 -15.62 7.32
CA ALA A 19 -22.67 -15.76 8.31
C ALA A 19 -21.40 -16.28 7.65
N GLY A 20 -20.77 -15.42 6.86
CA GLY A 20 -19.51 -15.69 6.16
C GLY A 20 -18.86 -14.41 5.70
N GLY A 21 -18.91 -13.37 6.52
CA GLY A 21 -18.17 -12.14 6.30
C GLY A 21 -16.72 -12.36 6.68
N SER A 22 -15.88 -12.86 5.75
CA SER A 22 -14.44 -12.59 5.82
C SER A 22 -14.28 -11.07 5.91
N SER A 23 -13.49 -10.58 6.88
CA SER A 23 -13.23 -9.17 7.10
C SER A 23 -12.35 -8.53 6.00
N ASP A 24 -12.51 -8.96 4.77
CA ASP A 24 -11.95 -8.26 3.62
C ASP A 24 -12.78 -6.98 3.43
N ARG A 25 -12.19 -5.87 3.84
CA ARG A 25 -12.74 -4.54 3.58
C ARG A 25 -13.16 -4.46 2.13
N THR A 26 -14.36 -4.02 1.86
CA THR A 26 -14.81 -3.82 0.49
C THR A 26 -13.83 -2.90 -0.23
N THR A 27 -13.64 -3.09 -1.52
CA THR A 27 -12.74 -2.26 -2.35
C THR A 27 -13.02 -0.77 -2.18
N ALA A 28 -14.27 -0.40 -1.92
CA ALA A 28 -14.68 0.99 -1.68
C ALA A 28 -14.09 1.54 -0.37
N VAL A 29 -14.14 0.78 0.73
CA VAL A 29 -13.56 1.19 2.02
C VAL A 29 -12.04 1.29 1.92
N LYS A 30 -11.39 0.34 1.24
CA LYS A 30 -9.95 0.40 0.98
C LYS A 30 -9.57 1.68 0.21
N ARG A 31 -10.27 1.98 -0.89
CA ARG A 31 -10.05 3.20 -1.68
C ARG A 31 -10.24 4.47 -0.86
N ALA A 32 -11.26 4.54 0.00
CA ALA A 32 -11.49 5.69 0.86
C ALA A 32 -10.34 5.93 1.86
N THR A 33 -9.71 4.85 2.36
CA THR A 33 -8.53 4.96 3.24
C THR A 33 -7.27 5.42 2.47
N GLU A 34 -7.15 5.04 1.21
CA GLU A 34 -6.01 5.31 0.33
C GLU A 34 -6.07 6.66 -0.37
N THR A 35 -7.19 7.38 -0.31
CA THR A 35 -7.42 8.60 -1.11
C THR A 35 -7.70 9.79 -0.21
N ARG A 36 -7.11 10.95 -0.55
CA ARG A 36 -7.42 12.27 0.02
C ARG A 36 -7.49 13.33 -1.07
N GLU A 37 -8.25 14.38 -0.78
CA GLU A 37 -8.37 15.58 -1.62
C GLU A 37 -7.64 16.74 -0.96
N TYR A 38 -7.02 17.60 -1.78
CA TYR A 38 -6.19 18.72 -1.37
C TYR A 38 -6.53 19.95 -2.22
N GLU A 39 -6.66 21.10 -1.56
CA GLU A 39 -6.91 22.40 -2.21
C GLU A 39 -5.59 23.00 -2.73
N VAL A 40 -4.84 22.23 -3.49
CA VAL A 40 -3.57 22.62 -4.10
C VAL A 40 -3.46 22.13 -5.53
N ALA A 41 -2.58 22.74 -6.30
CA ALA A 41 -2.33 22.33 -7.67
C ALA A 41 -1.61 20.96 -7.73
N THR A 42 -1.88 20.19 -8.77
CA THR A 42 -1.27 18.88 -8.99
C THR A 42 0.26 18.92 -8.89
N LYS A 43 0.89 19.97 -9.39
CA LYS A 43 2.35 20.14 -9.37
C LYS A 43 2.91 20.26 -7.95
N GLU A 44 2.26 21.04 -7.10
CA GLU A 44 2.63 21.19 -5.68
C GLU A 44 2.47 19.87 -4.93
N LEU A 45 1.36 19.18 -5.18
CA LEU A 45 1.08 17.88 -4.57
C LEU A 45 2.10 16.80 -5.00
N ILE A 46 2.59 16.86 -6.25
CA ILE A 46 3.69 16.00 -6.73
C ILE A 46 4.98 16.32 -5.95
N ALA A 47 5.35 17.61 -5.83
CA ALA A 47 6.57 18.00 -5.13
C ALA A 47 6.55 17.57 -3.66
N ALA A 48 5.46 17.85 -2.94
CA ALA A 48 5.28 17.43 -1.56
C ALA A 48 5.28 15.89 -1.39
N SER A 49 4.72 15.16 -2.35
CA SER A 49 4.73 13.69 -2.36
C SER A 49 6.14 13.12 -2.50
N ILE A 50 6.98 13.73 -3.34
CA ILE A 50 8.39 13.35 -3.51
C ILE A 50 9.14 13.57 -2.19
N GLY A 51 9.01 14.76 -1.59
CA GLY A 51 9.61 15.09 -0.29
C GLY A 51 9.17 14.10 0.79
N THR A 52 7.87 13.82 0.88
CA THR A 52 7.32 12.84 1.82
C THR A 52 7.92 11.46 1.66
N PHE A 53 8.05 10.96 0.44
CA PHE A 53 8.67 9.65 0.20
C PHE A 53 10.14 9.64 0.63
N GLN A 54 10.89 10.69 0.33
CA GLN A 54 12.30 10.82 0.72
C GLN A 54 12.45 10.87 2.25
N ASP A 55 11.61 11.63 2.95
CA ASP A 55 11.60 11.72 4.41
C ASP A 55 11.24 10.37 5.07
N LEU A 56 10.39 9.57 4.42
CA LEU A 56 10.05 8.22 4.85
C LEU A 56 11.08 7.16 4.45
N GLY A 57 12.18 7.56 3.79
CA GLY A 57 13.29 6.70 3.37
C GLY A 57 12.98 5.83 2.15
N TYR A 58 12.07 6.27 1.28
CA TYR A 58 11.83 5.67 -0.02
C TYR A 58 12.75 6.29 -1.09
N THR A 59 13.10 5.50 -2.07
CA THR A 59 13.74 5.95 -3.31
C THR A 59 12.67 6.07 -4.39
N ILE A 60 12.68 7.17 -5.14
CA ILE A 60 11.76 7.35 -6.27
C ILE A 60 12.26 6.51 -7.45
N ASP A 61 11.45 5.59 -7.92
CA ASP A 61 11.77 4.70 -9.03
C ASP A 61 11.27 5.27 -10.36
N VAL A 62 10.03 5.80 -10.38
CA VAL A 62 9.41 6.41 -11.56
C VAL A 62 8.70 7.68 -11.16
N LEU A 63 8.88 8.71 -11.97
CA LEU A 63 8.17 9.99 -11.87
C LEU A 63 7.62 10.36 -13.24
N SER A 64 6.31 10.42 -13.37
CA SER A 64 5.61 10.83 -14.59
C SER A 64 4.60 11.94 -14.26
N PRO A 65 5.04 13.21 -14.23
CA PRO A 65 4.20 14.34 -13.82
C PRO A 65 2.98 14.53 -14.71
N GLU A 66 3.10 14.24 -16.00
CA GLU A 66 2.03 14.33 -16.99
C GLU A 66 0.86 13.40 -16.71
N PHE A 67 1.12 12.27 -16.04
CA PHE A 67 0.10 11.31 -15.61
C PHE A 67 -0.21 11.41 -14.13
N GLY A 68 0.47 12.31 -13.39
CA GLY A 68 0.37 12.41 -11.95
C GLY A 68 0.80 11.11 -11.24
N LEU A 69 1.76 10.36 -11.82
CA LEU A 69 2.19 9.07 -11.33
C LEU A 69 3.57 9.15 -10.68
N ILE A 70 3.67 8.63 -9.46
CA ILE A 70 4.93 8.46 -8.73
C ILE A 70 4.98 7.02 -8.24
N THR A 71 6.09 6.30 -8.51
CA THR A 71 6.40 5.03 -7.86
C THR A 71 7.68 5.16 -7.05
N ALA A 72 7.69 4.54 -5.90
CA ALA A 72 8.83 4.58 -4.99
C ALA A 72 9.00 3.24 -4.29
N SER A 73 10.22 2.90 -3.93
CA SER A 73 10.53 1.66 -3.23
C SER A 73 11.46 1.89 -2.04
N LYS A 74 11.40 0.96 -1.09
CA LYS A 74 12.22 0.98 0.12
C LYS A 74 12.56 -0.45 0.53
N ILE A 75 13.83 -0.69 0.82
CA ILE A 75 14.26 -1.96 1.41
C ILE A 75 14.03 -1.89 2.92
N GLN A 76 13.21 -2.80 3.45
CA GLN A 76 12.89 -2.88 4.87
C GLN A 76 13.37 -4.20 5.44
N GLY A 77 14.63 -4.27 5.87
CA GLY A 77 15.19 -5.47 6.48
C GLY A 77 15.30 -6.65 5.51
N GLY A 78 15.45 -7.85 6.05
CA GLY A 78 15.47 -9.09 5.29
C GLY A 78 14.91 -10.23 6.14
N THR A 79 14.32 -11.22 5.48
CA THR A 79 13.99 -12.51 6.10
C THR A 79 15.18 -13.44 5.95
N THR A 80 15.60 -14.04 7.04
CA THR A 80 16.58 -15.12 7.01
C THR A 80 15.86 -16.43 6.69
N GLN A 81 16.24 -17.08 5.60
CA GLN A 81 15.76 -18.39 5.24
C GLN A 81 16.91 -19.40 5.37
N SER A 82 16.74 -20.42 6.21
CA SER A 82 17.67 -21.55 6.27
C SER A 82 17.43 -22.41 5.04
N VAL A 83 18.41 -22.53 4.17
CA VAL A 83 18.34 -23.36 2.97
C VAL A 83 18.94 -24.73 3.32
N ASN A 84 18.08 -25.71 3.56
CA ASN A 84 18.50 -27.09 3.88
C ASN A 84 18.61 -27.98 2.65
N ASP A 85 18.51 -27.46 1.44
CA ASP A 85 18.51 -28.27 0.22
C ASP A 85 19.52 -27.74 -0.82
N GLU A 86 20.34 -28.66 -1.34
CA GLU A 86 21.32 -28.40 -2.40
C GLU A 86 20.63 -28.14 -3.74
N SER A 87 19.97 -27.01 -3.89
CA SER A 87 19.36 -26.63 -5.15
C SER A 87 20.29 -25.72 -5.99
N LEU A 88 20.24 -25.89 -7.32
CA LEU A 88 21.00 -25.07 -8.29
C LEU A 88 20.78 -23.53 -8.11
N GLY A 89 19.68 -23.14 -7.48
CA GLY A 89 19.40 -21.75 -7.11
C GLY A 89 20.35 -21.17 -6.07
N GLU A 90 20.88 -21.97 -5.18
CA GLU A 90 21.79 -21.54 -4.10
C GLU A 90 23.13 -21.02 -4.64
N SER A 91 23.71 -21.72 -5.62
CA SER A 91 24.97 -21.32 -6.26
C SER A 91 24.87 -20.00 -7.02
N ILE A 92 23.68 -19.71 -7.61
CA ILE A 92 23.41 -18.45 -8.32
C ILE A 92 23.27 -17.29 -7.34
N LEU A 93 22.56 -17.48 -6.24
CA LEU A 93 22.41 -16.45 -5.21
C LEU A 93 23.72 -16.08 -4.54
N ARG A 94 24.58 -17.04 -4.25
CA ARG A 94 25.92 -16.82 -3.70
C ARG A 94 26.80 -16.00 -4.66
N GLY A 95 26.73 -16.29 -5.97
CA GLY A 95 27.47 -15.56 -7.00
C GLY A 95 27.05 -14.09 -7.17
N ILE A 96 25.76 -13.80 -6.99
CA ILE A 96 25.21 -12.45 -7.18
C ILE A 96 25.39 -11.57 -5.92
N PHE A 97 25.23 -12.12 -4.73
CA PHE A 97 25.21 -11.35 -3.49
C PHE A 97 26.50 -11.40 -2.66
N GLY A 98 27.50 -12.18 -3.08
CA GLY A 98 28.83 -12.22 -2.44
C GLY A 98 28.79 -12.66 -0.97
N ILE A 99 27.79 -13.47 -0.55
CA ILE A 99 27.62 -13.89 0.82
C ILE A 99 28.53 -15.08 1.10
N GLU A 100 29.67 -14.84 1.69
CA GLU A 100 30.48 -15.88 2.35
C GLU A 100 29.95 -16.06 3.77
N SER A 101 28.99 -16.95 3.97
CA SER A 101 28.63 -17.40 5.32
C SER A 101 28.79 -18.91 5.43
N ASN A 102 29.45 -19.34 6.49
CA ASN A 102 29.57 -20.75 6.85
C ASN A 102 28.26 -21.38 7.35
N ASP A 103 27.22 -20.56 7.48
CA ASP A 103 25.85 -20.97 7.82
C ASP A 103 25.00 -20.80 6.57
N ASN A 104 24.24 -21.82 6.18
CA ASN A 104 23.32 -21.82 5.04
C ASN A 104 22.13 -20.88 5.26
N VAL A 105 22.42 -19.58 5.49
CA VAL A 105 21.43 -18.54 5.75
C VAL A 105 21.45 -17.53 4.62
N VAL A 106 20.39 -17.48 3.83
CA VAL A 106 20.18 -16.46 2.80
C VAL A 106 19.27 -15.38 3.37
N VAL A 107 19.74 -14.13 3.33
CA VAL A 107 18.94 -12.95 3.70
C VAL A 107 18.24 -12.45 2.46
N ILE A 108 16.93 -12.61 2.40
CA ILE A 108 16.11 -12.10 1.30
C ILE A 108 15.62 -10.69 1.70
N PRO A 109 16.03 -9.63 1.00
CA PRO A 109 15.58 -8.28 1.32
C PRO A 109 14.07 -8.15 1.05
N LEU A 110 13.34 -7.58 2.02
CA LEU A 110 11.94 -7.24 1.86
C LEU A 110 11.82 -5.84 1.25
N THR A 111 11.32 -5.77 0.03
CA THR A 111 11.04 -4.51 -0.64
C THR A 111 9.60 -4.09 -0.40
N LEU A 112 9.40 -2.86 0.03
CA LEU A 112 8.13 -2.17 0.06
C LEU A 112 8.06 -1.27 -1.16
N SER A 113 6.98 -1.36 -1.91
CA SER A 113 6.68 -0.48 -3.04
C SER A 113 5.50 0.41 -2.70
N ALA A 114 5.54 1.64 -3.20
CA ALA A 114 4.47 2.61 -3.08
C ALA A 114 4.16 3.20 -4.44
N THR A 115 2.88 3.38 -4.73
CA THR A 115 2.42 4.05 -5.95
C THR A 115 1.47 5.17 -5.57
N ILE A 116 1.76 6.40 -5.99
CA ILE A 116 0.87 7.54 -5.90
C ILE A 116 0.28 7.83 -7.28
N THR A 117 -1.01 8.12 -7.30
CA THR A 117 -1.70 8.69 -8.47
C THR A 117 -2.37 9.99 -8.05
N ILE A 118 -2.06 11.08 -8.73
CA ILE A 118 -2.61 12.41 -8.51
C ILE A 118 -3.46 12.79 -9.71
N LYS A 119 -4.65 13.34 -9.45
CA LYS A 119 -5.58 13.81 -10.48
C LYS A 119 -6.13 15.15 -10.08
N GLU A 120 -6.16 16.09 -11.00
CA GLU A 120 -6.91 17.33 -10.85
C GLU A 120 -8.41 17.01 -10.91
N ILE A 121 -9.17 17.53 -9.93
CA ILE A 121 -10.63 17.39 -9.84
C ILE A 121 -11.30 18.67 -10.34
N SER A 122 -10.76 19.84 -9.96
CA SER A 122 -11.29 21.16 -10.28
C SER A 122 -10.16 22.17 -10.39
N THR A 123 -10.34 23.17 -11.27
CA THR A 123 -9.43 24.32 -11.44
C THR A 123 -9.91 25.55 -10.70
N ASP A 124 -11.21 25.64 -10.36
CA ASP A 124 -11.81 26.77 -9.63
C ASP A 124 -12.92 26.27 -8.68
N PRO A 125 -12.66 26.15 -7.37
CA PRO A 125 -11.34 26.25 -6.73
C PRO A 125 -10.40 25.12 -7.16
N THR A 126 -9.09 25.37 -7.09
CA THR A 126 -8.08 24.34 -7.39
C THR A 126 -8.20 23.20 -6.41
N LEU A 127 -8.48 21.99 -6.91
CA LEU A 127 -8.66 20.79 -6.10
C LEU A 127 -8.01 19.58 -6.79
N SER A 128 -7.14 18.90 -6.09
CA SER A 128 -6.47 17.68 -6.56
C SER A 128 -6.75 16.50 -5.64
N SER A 129 -6.94 15.33 -6.23
CA SER A 129 -7.07 14.06 -5.51
C SER A 129 -5.77 13.27 -5.56
N LEU A 130 -5.28 12.81 -4.42
CA LEU A 130 -4.15 11.92 -4.30
C LEU A 130 -4.62 10.57 -3.78
N ARG A 131 -4.24 9.52 -4.50
CA ARG A 131 -4.39 8.14 -4.03
C ARG A 131 -3.02 7.50 -3.91
N VAL A 132 -2.76 6.88 -2.75
CA VAL A 132 -1.56 6.09 -2.49
C VAL A 132 -1.90 4.62 -2.30
N ASN A 133 -1.13 3.74 -2.94
CA ASN A 133 -1.16 2.30 -2.72
C ASN A 133 0.21 1.82 -2.25
N PHE A 134 0.23 0.94 -1.25
CA PHE A 134 1.45 0.30 -0.75
C PHE A 134 1.37 -1.19 -0.99
N GLU A 135 2.47 -1.77 -1.43
CA GLU A 135 2.61 -3.20 -1.73
C GLU A 135 3.94 -3.74 -1.19
N GLY A 136 4.00 -5.04 -0.97
CA GLY A 136 5.21 -5.72 -0.51
C GLY A 136 5.24 -5.95 1.00
N GLY A 137 6.26 -6.68 1.44
CA GLY A 137 6.37 -7.16 2.81
C GLY A 137 5.35 -8.27 3.12
N GLN A 138 5.44 -8.81 4.34
CA GLN A 138 4.52 -9.85 4.81
C GLN A 138 3.30 -9.30 5.55
N ARG A 139 3.16 -7.97 5.65
CA ARG A 139 2.12 -7.33 6.45
C ARG A 139 1.11 -6.59 5.58
N LYS A 140 -0.17 -6.76 5.89
CA LYS A 140 -1.21 -5.86 5.38
C LYS A 140 -0.98 -4.48 5.99
N PHE A 141 -0.97 -3.43 5.17
CA PHE A 141 -0.85 -2.06 5.65
C PHE A 141 -2.11 -1.68 6.42
N SER A 142 -1.91 -1.20 7.65
CA SER A 142 -3.00 -0.80 8.54
C SER A 142 -3.48 0.62 8.23
N ASP A 143 -4.68 0.97 8.70
CA ASP A 143 -5.19 2.35 8.61
C ASP A 143 -4.27 3.36 9.29
N LEU A 144 -3.59 2.94 10.37
CA LEU A 144 -2.63 3.78 11.06
C LEU A 144 -1.44 4.13 10.17
N PHE A 145 -1.01 3.18 9.32
CA PHE A 145 0.06 3.41 8.37
C PHE A 145 -0.32 4.49 7.34
N PHE A 146 -1.52 4.39 6.74
CA PHE A 146 -2.02 5.41 5.81
C PHE A 146 -2.19 6.77 6.49
N LYS A 147 -2.71 6.80 7.73
CA LYS A 147 -2.82 8.04 8.52
C LYS A 147 -1.45 8.69 8.74
N SER A 148 -0.42 7.90 9.04
CA SER A 148 0.95 8.40 9.24
C SER A 148 1.55 8.95 7.95
N PHE A 149 1.33 8.28 6.82
CA PHE A 149 1.74 8.76 5.50
C PHE A 149 1.09 10.10 5.17
N PHE A 150 -0.23 10.20 5.32
CA PHE A 150 -0.95 11.44 5.03
C PHE A 150 -0.59 12.58 5.99
N ALA A 151 -0.30 12.28 7.24
CA ALA A 151 0.20 13.29 8.19
C ALA A 151 1.59 13.83 7.79
N ALA A 152 2.46 12.98 7.25
CA ALA A 152 3.75 13.41 6.71
C ALA A 152 3.58 14.26 5.45
N LEU A 153 2.65 13.91 4.57
CA LEU A 153 2.32 14.67 3.38
C LEU A 153 1.73 16.05 3.72
N ASP A 154 0.80 16.10 4.66
CA ASP A 154 0.21 17.34 5.15
C ASP A 154 1.30 18.29 5.72
N LYS A 155 2.27 17.72 6.44
CA LYS A 155 3.42 18.48 6.97
C LYS A 155 4.32 18.98 5.82
N SER A 156 4.59 18.18 4.81
CA SER A 156 5.40 18.59 3.64
C SER A 156 4.75 19.76 2.90
N LEU A 157 3.45 19.65 2.60
CA LEU A 157 2.67 20.72 1.97
C LEU A 157 2.68 22.03 2.79
N PHE A 158 2.57 21.93 4.12
CA PHE A 158 2.62 23.09 4.99
C PHE A 158 4.00 23.77 4.98
N LEU A 159 5.09 22.98 4.93
CA LEU A 159 6.44 23.52 4.91
C LEU A 159 6.76 24.20 3.57
N ASP A 160 6.34 23.62 2.45
CA ASP A 160 6.52 24.21 1.13
C ASP A 160 5.80 25.56 1.01
N ASN A 161 4.56 25.66 1.51
CA ASN A 161 3.79 26.90 1.51
C ASN A 161 4.30 27.97 2.52
N ALA A 162 5.14 27.60 3.47
CA ALA A 162 5.70 28.55 4.46
C ALA A 162 7.02 29.20 4.00
N ILE A 163 7.60 28.73 2.89
CA ILE A 163 8.91 29.21 2.37
C ILE A 163 8.71 30.20 1.22
N ASP A 164 7.54 30.21 0.56
CA ASP A 164 7.13 31.15 -0.48
C ASP A 164 6.55 32.46 0.13
#